data_60f7f6d54c70e973a15f7f488e232129
#
_entry.id   60f7f6d54c70e973a15f7f488e232129
#
_cell.length_a   1.000
_cell.length_b   1.000
_cell.length_c   1.000
_cell.angle_alpha   90.00
_cell.angle_beta   90.00
_cell.angle_gamma   90.00
#
_symmetry.space_group_name_H-M   'P 1'
#
loop_
_entity.id
_entity.type
_entity.pdbx_description
1 polymer ?
#
loop_
_entity_poly.entity_id
_entity_poly.type
_entity_poly.pdbx_seq_one_letter_code
_entity_poly.pdbx_strand_id
1 'polypeptide(L)'
;MRRGEVCGLKWDAIDFDRGTITIRHTVTSLQVDGKTKMYAQDSAKTKSSMRTLPLVGSFAEYFKEVKAAQEVNKKVCGNCYNYEYDGYVFVNELGDLMRPEYLTSYFPQYIQKHGCKRMHFHDLRHSCASLLLANGVPLKQIQEWLGHSDFSTTANIYAHLDYTSKLSSAKAMVSGMALPESVNFGSKWAEISADDGEN
;
A
#
# COMPACT_ATOMS: atom_id res chain seq x y z
N MET A 1 -2.64 0.16 1.05
CA MET A 1 -3.34 -0.02 2.35
C MET A 1 -2.76 -1.22 3.09
N ARG A 2 -2.83 -1.23 4.44
CA ARG A 2 -2.56 -2.44 5.25
C ARG A 2 -3.78 -3.37 5.22
N ARG A 3 -3.61 -4.69 5.48
CA ARG A 3 -4.73 -5.65 5.45
C ARG A 3 -5.89 -5.25 6.37
N GLY A 4 -5.60 -4.76 7.58
CA GLY A 4 -6.64 -4.29 8.50
C GLY A 4 -7.34 -3.02 8.04
N GLU A 5 -6.67 -2.15 7.30
CA GLU A 5 -7.26 -0.96 6.67
C GLU A 5 -8.19 -1.34 5.52
N VAL A 6 -7.86 -2.41 4.77
CA VAL A 6 -8.74 -2.92 3.71
C VAL A 6 -9.99 -3.52 4.32
N CYS A 7 -9.84 -4.45 5.28
CA CYS A 7 -11.00 -5.07 5.94
C CYS A 7 -11.83 -4.05 6.74
N GLY A 8 -11.21 -2.97 7.21
CA GLY A 8 -11.88 -1.90 7.96
C GLY A 8 -12.46 -0.77 7.10
N LEU A 9 -12.36 -0.85 5.77
CA LEU A 9 -12.87 0.22 4.92
C LEU A 9 -14.38 0.30 5.00
N LYS A 10 -14.90 1.52 5.25
CA LYS A 10 -16.33 1.82 5.33
C LYS A 10 -16.78 2.67 4.16
N TRP A 11 -18.07 2.57 3.80
CA TRP A 11 -18.67 3.35 2.72
C TRP A 11 -18.63 4.86 2.98
N ASP A 12 -18.76 5.30 4.22
CA ASP A 12 -18.70 6.71 4.62
C ASP A 12 -17.28 7.30 4.55
N ALA A 13 -16.27 6.45 4.29
CA ALA A 13 -14.89 6.86 4.06
C ALA A 13 -14.57 7.09 2.57
N ILE A 14 -15.51 6.82 1.68
CA ILE A 14 -15.38 7.00 0.23
C ILE A 14 -16.25 8.18 -0.21
N ASP A 15 -15.60 9.23 -0.67
CA ASP A 15 -16.27 10.41 -1.26
C ASP A 15 -16.18 10.29 -2.79
N PHE A 16 -17.29 9.90 -3.41
CA PHE A 16 -17.35 9.73 -4.86
C PHE A 16 -17.37 11.07 -5.61
N ASP A 17 -17.86 12.13 -4.99
CA ASP A 17 -17.96 13.45 -5.61
C ASP A 17 -16.58 14.11 -5.67
N ARG A 18 -15.80 14.00 -4.61
CA ARG A 18 -14.42 14.48 -4.54
C ARG A 18 -13.41 13.49 -5.10
N GLY A 19 -13.83 12.27 -5.40
CA GLY A 19 -12.93 11.21 -5.85
C GLY A 19 -11.85 10.86 -4.84
N THR A 20 -12.22 10.70 -3.55
CA THR A 20 -11.26 10.44 -2.48
C THR A 20 -11.68 9.28 -1.58
N ILE A 21 -10.68 8.66 -0.94
CA ILE A 21 -10.85 7.62 0.07
C ILE A 21 -10.06 8.00 1.32
N THR A 22 -10.71 8.05 2.47
CA THR A 22 -10.08 8.37 3.75
C THR A 22 -9.87 7.11 4.58
N ILE A 23 -8.61 6.77 4.82
CA ILE A 23 -8.24 5.61 5.63
C ILE A 23 -8.22 6.04 7.09
N ARG A 24 -9.23 5.64 7.86
CA ARG A 24 -9.43 6.05 9.26
C ARG A 24 -9.86 4.92 10.18
N HIS A 25 -10.21 3.77 9.63
CA HIS A 25 -10.75 2.64 10.39
C HIS A 25 -9.96 1.37 10.08
N THR A 26 -9.79 0.50 11.06
CA THR A 26 -9.06 -0.76 10.91
C THR A 26 -9.81 -1.88 11.59
N VAL A 27 -9.71 -3.07 11.01
CA VAL A 27 -10.19 -4.31 11.60
C VAL A 27 -9.00 -5.22 11.84
N THR A 28 -8.91 -5.74 13.05
CA THR A 28 -7.92 -6.75 13.47
C THR A 28 -8.62 -7.94 14.05
N SER A 29 -7.97 -9.09 14.06
CA SER A 29 -8.47 -10.30 14.71
C SER A 29 -7.50 -10.73 15.79
N LEU A 30 -8.03 -11.18 16.91
CA LEU A 30 -7.27 -11.71 18.03
C LEU A 30 -7.86 -13.07 18.45
N GLN A 31 -6.99 -13.97 18.87
CA GLN A 31 -7.40 -15.21 19.51
C GLN A 31 -7.68 -14.93 21.00
N VAL A 32 -8.93 -15.14 21.42
CA VAL A 32 -9.36 -15.01 22.81
C VAL A 32 -10.09 -16.30 23.19
N ASP A 33 -9.59 -17.04 24.17
CA ASP A 33 -10.13 -18.31 24.64
C ASP A 33 -10.35 -19.34 23.50
N GLY A 34 -9.37 -19.45 22.59
CA GLY A 34 -9.42 -20.35 21.44
C GLY A 34 -10.39 -19.93 20.32
N LYS A 35 -11.08 -18.80 20.47
CA LYS A 35 -11.98 -18.23 19.45
C LYS A 35 -11.38 -16.98 18.82
N THR A 36 -11.51 -16.86 17.50
CA THR A 36 -11.12 -15.63 16.79
C THR A 36 -12.19 -14.57 17.00
N LYS A 37 -11.83 -13.47 17.64
CA LYS A 37 -12.68 -12.27 17.75
C LYS A 37 -12.18 -11.17 16.86
N MET A 38 -13.11 -10.48 16.20
CA MET A 38 -12.83 -9.31 15.36
C MET A 38 -12.90 -8.04 16.22
N TYR A 39 -11.91 -7.18 16.07
CA TYR A 39 -11.85 -5.89 16.74
C TYR A 39 -11.80 -4.80 15.68
N ALA A 40 -12.86 -4.02 15.63
CA ALA A 40 -12.98 -2.86 14.77
C ALA A 40 -12.68 -1.60 15.60
N GLN A 41 -11.78 -0.76 15.11
CA GLN A 41 -11.42 0.46 15.80
C GLN A 41 -11.07 1.56 14.81
N ASP A 42 -11.38 2.80 15.17
CA ASP A 42 -10.89 3.95 14.44
C ASP A 42 -9.40 4.13 14.69
N SER A 43 -8.64 4.39 13.64
CA SER A 43 -7.18 4.55 13.69
C SER A 43 -6.72 5.81 14.45
N ALA A 44 -7.58 6.37 15.28
CA ALA A 44 -7.40 7.66 15.96
C ALA A 44 -6.20 7.74 16.93
N LYS A 45 -5.44 6.63 17.13
CA LYS A 45 -4.28 6.64 18.04
C LYS A 45 -3.05 7.39 17.52
N THR A 46 -2.92 7.60 16.19
CA THR A 46 -1.82 8.41 15.63
C THR A 46 -2.30 9.20 14.42
N LYS A 47 -2.03 10.51 14.39
CA LYS A 47 -2.33 11.39 13.23
C LYS A 47 -1.74 10.88 11.92
N SER A 48 -0.65 10.12 11.95
CA SER A 48 0.00 9.52 10.79
C SER A 48 -0.76 8.34 10.18
N SER A 49 -1.67 7.70 10.92
CA SER A 49 -2.47 6.57 10.42
C SER A 49 -3.67 7.03 9.57
N MET A 50 -4.20 8.22 9.86
CA MET A 50 -5.27 8.82 9.06
C MET A 50 -4.68 9.52 7.83
N ARG A 51 -5.16 9.14 6.67
CA ARG A 51 -4.77 9.76 5.40
C ARG A 51 -5.87 9.68 4.38
N THR A 52 -5.96 10.69 3.54
CA THR A 52 -6.88 10.72 2.40
C THR A 52 -6.07 10.50 1.13
N LEU A 53 -6.51 9.55 0.33
CA LEU A 53 -5.91 9.19 -0.95
C LEU A 53 -6.91 9.48 -2.07
N PRO A 54 -6.45 9.87 -3.28
CA PRO A 54 -7.33 9.97 -4.43
C PRO A 54 -7.79 8.58 -4.88
N LEU A 55 -9.03 8.48 -5.33
CA LEU A 55 -9.52 7.34 -6.11
C LEU A 55 -8.96 7.48 -7.52
N VAL A 56 -8.05 6.59 -7.88
CA VAL A 56 -7.36 6.64 -9.18
C VAL A 56 -7.94 5.62 -10.16
N GLY A 57 -7.89 5.93 -11.45
CA GLY A 57 -8.36 5.06 -12.51
C GLY A 57 -9.83 4.64 -12.32
N SER A 58 -10.12 3.37 -12.51
CA SER A 58 -11.46 2.79 -12.44
C SER A 58 -11.93 2.39 -11.03
N PHE A 59 -11.22 2.79 -9.97
CA PHE A 59 -11.61 2.38 -8.60
C PHE A 59 -12.96 2.94 -8.17
N ALA A 60 -13.36 4.12 -8.64
CA ALA A 60 -14.68 4.67 -8.33
C ALA A 60 -15.82 3.80 -8.89
N GLU A 61 -15.68 3.36 -10.14
CA GLU A 61 -16.62 2.45 -10.79
C GLU A 61 -16.63 1.10 -10.08
N TYR A 62 -15.46 0.53 -9.79
CA TYR A 62 -15.36 -0.72 -9.04
C TYR A 62 -16.09 -0.66 -7.69
N PHE A 63 -15.92 0.40 -6.90
CA PHE A 63 -16.63 0.54 -5.63
C PHE A 63 -18.13 0.69 -5.81
N LYS A 64 -18.60 1.34 -6.87
CA LYS A 64 -20.03 1.39 -7.19
C LYS A 64 -20.60 0.01 -7.51
N GLU A 65 -19.86 -0.80 -8.27
CA GLU A 65 -20.23 -2.19 -8.57
C GLU A 65 -20.26 -3.06 -7.30
N VAL A 66 -19.26 -2.95 -6.43
CA VAL A 66 -19.25 -3.64 -5.13
C VAL A 66 -20.46 -3.27 -4.29
N LYS A 67 -20.81 -1.97 -4.25
CA LYS A 67 -21.99 -1.50 -3.51
C LYS A 67 -23.30 -2.05 -4.09
N ALA A 68 -23.42 -2.06 -5.40
CA ALA A 68 -24.58 -2.62 -6.09
C ALA A 68 -24.71 -4.13 -5.82
N ALA A 69 -23.61 -4.88 -5.85
CA ALA A 69 -23.59 -6.30 -5.53
C ALA A 69 -24.04 -6.57 -4.07
N GLN A 70 -23.59 -5.75 -3.11
CA GLN A 70 -24.07 -5.86 -1.73
C GLN A 70 -25.57 -5.65 -1.60
N GLU A 71 -26.14 -4.67 -2.29
CA GLU A 71 -27.60 -4.42 -2.28
C GLU A 71 -28.39 -5.59 -2.90
N VAL A 72 -27.84 -6.26 -3.91
CA VAL A 72 -28.43 -7.49 -4.46
C VAL A 72 -28.38 -8.61 -3.43
N ASN A 73 -27.24 -8.83 -2.78
CA ASN A 73 -27.07 -9.86 -1.76
C ASN A 73 -28.03 -9.66 -0.58
N LYS A 74 -28.21 -8.43 -0.10
CA LYS A 74 -29.20 -8.10 0.94
C LYS A 74 -30.61 -8.54 0.55
N LYS A 75 -31.02 -8.27 -0.69
CA LYS A 75 -32.35 -8.64 -1.20
C LYS A 75 -32.51 -10.16 -1.32
N VAL A 76 -31.47 -10.86 -1.79
CA VAL A 76 -31.50 -12.30 -2.00
C VAL A 76 -31.47 -13.05 -0.67
N CYS A 77 -30.63 -12.64 0.27
CA CYS A 77 -30.46 -13.30 1.57
C CYS A 77 -31.57 -12.91 2.57
N GLY A 78 -32.17 -11.74 2.41
CA GLY A 78 -33.26 -11.27 3.28
C GLY A 78 -32.88 -11.35 4.77
N ASN A 79 -33.65 -12.12 5.55
CA ASN A 79 -33.42 -12.26 6.99
C ASN A 79 -32.13 -13.01 7.38
N CYS A 80 -31.47 -13.68 6.43
CA CYS A 80 -30.21 -14.36 6.66
C CYS A 80 -28.99 -13.43 6.50
N TYR A 81 -29.20 -12.20 5.99
CA TYR A 81 -28.15 -11.23 5.83
C TYR A 81 -27.73 -10.63 7.18
N ASN A 82 -26.43 -10.55 7.41
CA ASN A 82 -25.87 -9.93 8.62
C ASN A 82 -25.74 -8.41 8.43
N TYR A 83 -26.67 -7.64 8.97
CA TYR A 83 -26.69 -6.19 8.91
C TYR A 83 -25.74 -5.49 9.89
N GLU A 84 -25.08 -6.23 10.78
CA GLU A 84 -24.11 -5.65 11.74
C GLU A 84 -22.97 -4.89 11.02
N TYR A 85 -22.58 -5.40 9.84
CA TYR A 85 -21.45 -4.85 9.07
C TYR A 85 -21.87 -4.12 7.79
N ASP A 86 -23.12 -3.67 7.72
CA ASP A 86 -23.68 -3.02 6.52
C ASP A 86 -22.91 -1.76 6.07
N GLY A 87 -22.25 -1.06 7.00
CA GLY A 87 -21.39 0.08 6.68
C GLY A 87 -20.04 -0.26 6.05
N TYR A 88 -19.64 -1.54 5.98
CA TYR A 88 -18.32 -1.95 5.49
C TYR A 88 -18.33 -2.28 3.99
N VAL A 89 -17.22 -1.97 3.33
CA VAL A 89 -17.05 -2.21 1.88
C VAL A 89 -16.81 -3.69 1.59
N PHE A 90 -16.01 -4.37 2.41
CA PHE A 90 -15.62 -5.76 2.17
C PHE A 90 -16.30 -6.69 3.16
N VAL A 91 -17.47 -7.15 2.79
CA VAL A 91 -18.25 -8.21 3.43
C VAL A 91 -18.46 -9.36 2.45
N ASN A 92 -18.78 -10.55 2.98
CA ASN A 92 -19.15 -11.69 2.15
C ASN A 92 -20.61 -11.57 1.65
N GLU A 93 -21.08 -12.55 0.90
CA GLU A 93 -22.44 -12.58 0.34
C GLU A 93 -23.53 -12.55 1.42
N LEU A 94 -23.24 -13.06 2.62
CA LEU A 94 -24.15 -13.06 3.79
C LEU A 94 -24.01 -11.80 4.67
N GLY A 95 -23.17 -10.83 4.30
CA GLY A 95 -22.95 -9.61 5.05
C GLY A 95 -21.92 -9.71 6.17
N ASP A 96 -21.24 -10.85 6.34
CA ASP A 96 -20.21 -10.99 7.36
C ASP A 96 -18.92 -10.27 6.96
N LEU A 97 -18.27 -9.66 7.94
CA LEU A 97 -17.05 -8.90 7.74
C LEU A 97 -15.89 -9.77 7.25
N MET A 98 -15.18 -9.32 6.24
CA MET A 98 -13.98 -9.99 5.74
C MET A 98 -12.89 -10.02 6.82
N ARG A 99 -12.43 -11.21 7.15
CA ARG A 99 -11.37 -11.42 8.16
C ARG A 99 -10.00 -11.09 7.56
N PRO A 100 -9.12 -10.37 8.29
CA PRO A 100 -7.77 -10.09 7.82
C PRO A 100 -6.94 -11.33 7.48
N GLU A 101 -7.15 -12.46 8.18
CA GLU A 101 -6.50 -13.74 7.92
C GLU A 101 -6.83 -14.28 6.53
N TYR A 102 -8.05 -14.03 6.05
CA TYR A 102 -8.47 -14.46 4.72
C TYR A 102 -7.57 -13.84 3.64
N LEU A 103 -7.28 -12.53 3.73
CA LEU A 103 -6.35 -11.87 2.80
C LEU A 103 -4.93 -12.47 2.89
N THR A 104 -4.49 -12.85 4.09
CA THR A 104 -3.15 -13.42 4.28
C THR A 104 -3.02 -14.82 3.70
N SER A 105 -4.05 -15.66 3.84
CA SER A 105 -4.03 -17.06 3.40
C SER A 105 -4.45 -17.23 1.95
N TYR A 106 -5.50 -16.52 1.51
CA TYR A 106 -6.08 -16.69 0.18
C TYR A 106 -5.30 -15.95 -0.91
N PHE A 107 -4.84 -14.73 -0.66
CA PHE A 107 -4.18 -13.91 -1.67
C PHE A 107 -2.96 -14.60 -2.32
N PRO A 108 -2.01 -15.21 -1.57
CA PRO A 108 -0.87 -15.89 -2.19
C PRO A 108 -1.28 -17.07 -3.09
N GLN A 109 -2.35 -17.77 -2.73
CA GLN A 109 -2.87 -18.89 -3.52
C GLN A 109 -3.57 -18.38 -4.78
N TYR A 110 -4.35 -17.31 -4.64
CA TYR A 110 -5.08 -16.69 -5.75
C TYR A 110 -4.12 -16.22 -6.86
N ILE A 111 -3.08 -15.44 -6.51
CA ILE A 111 -2.12 -14.94 -7.51
C ILE A 111 -1.31 -16.06 -8.16
N GLN A 112 -0.96 -17.11 -7.39
CA GLN A 112 -0.25 -18.27 -7.92
C GLN A 112 -1.12 -19.05 -8.91
N LYS A 113 -2.42 -19.22 -8.64
CA LYS A 113 -3.39 -19.83 -9.56
C LYS A 113 -3.50 -19.07 -10.90
N HIS A 114 -3.25 -17.75 -10.88
CA HIS A 114 -3.28 -16.91 -12.08
C HIS A 114 -1.89 -16.71 -12.71
N GLY A 115 -0.93 -17.61 -12.44
CA GLY A 115 0.39 -17.63 -13.08
C GLY A 115 1.36 -16.56 -12.55
N CYS A 116 1.01 -15.84 -11.49
CA CYS A 116 1.90 -14.85 -10.88
C CYS A 116 2.84 -15.50 -9.87
N LYS A 117 4.01 -14.89 -9.67
CA LYS A 117 4.93 -15.30 -8.59
C LYS A 117 4.25 -15.17 -7.24
N ARG A 118 4.36 -16.21 -6.40
CA ARG A 118 3.82 -16.19 -5.03
C ARG A 118 4.39 -15.03 -4.24
N MET A 119 3.51 -14.22 -3.65
CA MET A 119 3.86 -13.09 -2.78
C MET A 119 2.81 -12.95 -1.67
N HIS A 120 3.17 -12.30 -0.58
CA HIS A 120 2.22 -12.00 0.49
C HIS A 120 1.43 -10.74 0.18
N PHE A 121 0.25 -10.61 0.77
CA PHE A 121 -0.58 -9.41 0.60
C PHE A 121 0.15 -8.11 1.00
N HIS A 122 1.01 -8.18 2.01
CA HIS A 122 1.80 -7.04 2.45
C HIS A 122 2.85 -6.58 1.42
N ASP A 123 3.34 -7.50 0.59
CA ASP A 123 4.34 -7.20 -0.45
C ASP A 123 3.79 -6.25 -1.52
N LEU A 124 2.45 -6.23 -1.74
CA LEU A 124 1.81 -5.22 -2.60
C LEU A 124 2.07 -3.79 -2.13
N ARG A 125 2.18 -3.60 -0.82
CA ARG A 125 2.50 -2.30 -0.24
C ARG A 125 3.96 -1.91 -0.51
N HIS A 126 4.88 -2.87 -0.43
CA HIS A 126 6.28 -2.67 -0.81
C HIS A 126 6.41 -2.40 -2.31
N SER A 127 5.70 -3.16 -3.14
CA SER A 127 5.67 -2.95 -4.59
C SER A 127 5.14 -1.56 -4.97
N CYS A 128 4.08 -1.11 -4.30
CA CYS A 128 3.54 0.25 -4.48
C CYS A 128 4.60 1.30 -4.14
N ALA A 129 5.32 1.14 -3.03
CA ALA A 129 6.39 2.04 -2.63
C ALA A 129 7.53 2.09 -3.66
N SER A 130 7.98 0.91 -4.12
CA SER A 130 9.03 0.80 -5.14
C SER A 130 8.62 1.42 -6.46
N LEU A 131 7.35 1.24 -6.87
CA LEU A 131 6.81 1.83 -8.09
C LEU A 131 6.78 3.37 -8.02
N LEU A 132 6.32 3.94 -6.90
CA LEU A 132 6.30 5.38 -6.68
C LEU A 132 7.71 5.96 -6.73
N LEU A 133 8.68 5.29 -6.09
CA LEU A 133 10.06 5.72 -6.12
C LEU A 133 10.67 5.65 -7.53
N ALA A 134 10.45 4.55 -8.25
CA ALA A 134 10.93 4.39 -9.62
C ALA A 134 10.40 5.47 -10.57
N ASN A 135 9.23 6.06 -10.25
CA ASN A 135 8.65 7.20 -10.95
C ASN A 135 9.08 8.57 -10.37
N GLY A 136 10.11 8.61 -9.54
CA GLY A 136 10.68 9.85 -9.02
C GLY A 136 9.88 10.55 -7.92
N VAL A 137 8.89 9.87 -7.31
CA VAL A 137 8.11 10.45 -6.22
C VAL A 137 8.99 10.59 -4.97
N PRO A 138 9.05 11.78 -4.35
CA PRO A 138 9.86 12.02 -3.17
C PRO A 138 9.49 11.07 -2.00
N LEU A 139 10.49 10.59 -1.27
CA LEU A 139 10.31 9.67 -0.13
C LEU A 139 9.30 10.16 0.90
N LYS A 140 9.26 11.47 1.16
CA LYS A 140 8.30 12.09 2.07
C LYS A 140 6.85 11.89 1.61
N GLN A 141 6.58 12.06 0.34
CA GLN A 141 5.24 11.84 -0.24
C GLN A 141 4.89 10.35 -0.20
N ILE A 142 5.84 9.45 -0.46
CA ILE A 142 5.65 8.00 -0.35
C ILE A 142 5.32 7.61 1.10
N GLN A 143 6.01 8.19 2.07
CA GLN A 143 5.73 7.99 3.49
C GLN A 143 4.28 8.38 3.85
N GLU A 144 3.83 9.54 3.39
CA GLU A 144 2.48 10.05 3.61
C GLU A 144 1.43 9.18 2.90
N TRP A 145 1.67 8.82 1.64
CA TRP A 145 0.81 7.91 0.87
C TRP A 145 0.60 6.57 1.57
N LEU A 146 1.67 5.99 2.07
CA LEU A 146 1.62 4.72 2.77
C LEU A 146 1.13 4.85 4.22
N GLY A 147 1.25 6.01 4.85
CA GLY A 147 0.95 6.21 6.26
C GLY A 147 1.96 5.49 7.16
N HIS A 148 3.26 5.65 6.89
CA HIS A 148 4.31 5.20 7.78
C HIS A 148 4.55 6.23 8.86
N SER A 149 4.44 5.81 10.13
CA SER A 149 4.71 6.67 11.28
C SER A 149 6.20 7.00 11.40
N ASP A 150 7.06 6.08 10.96
CA ASP A 150 8.50 6.23 11.00
C ASP A 150 9.09 6.27 9.57
N PHE A 151 9.91 7.27 9.32
CA PHE A 151 10.63 7.44 8.05
C PHE A 151 11.62 6.32 7.79
N SER A 152 12.24 5.75 8.84
CA SER A 152 13.20 4.65 8.72
C SER A 152 12.59 3.43 8.02
N THR A 153 11.31 3.14 8.28
CA THR A 153 10.57 2.07 7.58
C THR A 153 10.50 2.31 6.07
N THR A 154 10.34 3.56 5.65
CA THR A 154 10.36 3.93 4.23
C THR A 154 11.79 3.90 3.68
N ALA A 155 12.76 4.44 4.41
CA ALA A 155 14.16 4.49 4.00
C ALA A 155 14.80 3.10 3.85
N ASN A 156 14.51 2.17 4.76
CA ASN A 156 15.06 0.81 4.71
C ASN A 156 14.62 0.00 3.48
N ILE A 157 13.43 0.26 2.94
CA ILE A 157 12.97 -0.35 1.68
C ILE A 157 13.88 0.08 0.52
N TYR A 158 14.59 1.19 0.65
CA TYR A 158 15.32 1.87 -0.43
C TYR A 158 16.84 1.82 -0.32
N ALA A 159 17.39 1.28 0.76
CA ALA A 159 18.84 1.20 0.96
C ALA A 159 19.57 0.52 -0.23
N HIS A 160 18.88 -0.37 -0.94
CA HIS A 160 19.41 -1.08 -2.11
C HIS A 160 19.26 -0.33 -3.46
N LEU A 161 18.44 0.75 -3.52
CA LEU A 161 18.22 1.51 -4.75
C LEU A 161 19.08 2.79 -4.82
N ASP A 162 19.93 3.01 -3.82
CA ASP A 162 20.55 4.30 -3.52
C ASP A 162 21.68 4.71 -4.48
N TYR A 163 22.32 3.79 -5.22
CA TYR A 163 23.47 4.12 -6.08
C TYR A 163 23.08 4.97 -7.30
N THR A 164 21.96 4.65 -7.96
CA THR A 164 21.49 5.43 -9.13
C THR A 164 21.01 6.83 -8.73
N SER A 165 20.44 6.96 -7.53
CA SER A 165 20.06 8.28 -6.97
C SER A 165 21.28 9.12 -6.61
N LYS A 166 22.36 8.51 -6.13
CA LYS A 166 23.65 9.19 -5.87
C LYS A 166 24.28 9.70 -7.14
N LEU A 167 24.23 8.93 -8.23
CA LEU A 167 24.73 9.36 -9.55
C LEU A 167 23.94 10.55 -10.10
N SER A 168 22.61 10.54 -9.98
CA SER A 168 21.77 11.67 -10.43
C SER A 168 22.02 12.93 -9.58
N SER A 169 22.19 12.77 -8.28
CA SER A 169 22.52 13.86 -7.36
C SER A 169 23.92 14.42 -7.64
N ALA A 170 24.90 13.57 -7.93
CA ALA A 170 26.24 13.99 -8.31
C ALA A 170 26.22 14.78 -9.62
N LYS A 171 25.47 14.33 -10.63
CA LYS A 171 25.27 15.05 -11.89
C LYS A 171 24.61 16.41 -11.69
N ALA A 172 23.58 16.48 -10.84
CA ALA A 172 22.91 17.74 -10.52
C ALA A 172 23.83 18.72 -9.77
N MET A 173 24.68 18.24 -8.87
CA MET A 173 25.70 19.07 -8.22
C MET A 173 26.74 19.61 -9.24
N VAL A 174 27.23 18.75 -10.11
CA VAL A 174 28.20 19.15 -11.14
C VAL A 174 27.61 20.21 -12.07
N SER A 175 26.38 20.02 -12.54
CA SER A 175 25.69 21.01 -13.39
C SER A 175 25.37 22.32 -12.67
N GLY A 176 25.05 22.24 -11.35
CA GLY A 176 24.76 23.45 -10.55
C GLY A 176 25.99 24.25 -10.13
N MET A 177 27.17 23.63 -10.09
CA MET A 177 28.42 24.25 -9.70
C MET A 177 29.16 24.93 -10.85
N ALA A 178 28.68 24.87 -12.10
CA ALA A 178 29.33 25.40 -13.29
C ALA A 178 30.84 25.05 -13.33
N LEU A 179 31.20 23.80 -12.99
CA LEU A 179 32.59 23.36 -13.02
C LEU A 179 33.09 23.36 -14.48
N PRO A 180 34.37 23.75 -14.73
CA PRO A 180 34.91 23.73 -16.06
C PRO A 180 34.90 22.34 -16.68
N GLU A 181 34.56 22.23 -17.97
CA GLU A 181 34.42 20.96 -18.72
C GLU A 181 35.67 20.06 -18.74
N SER A 182 36.81 20.54 -18.21
CA SER A 182 38.11 19.85 -18.23
C SER A 182 38.30 18.82 -17.09
N VAL A 183 37.34 18.67 -16.16
CA VAL A 183 37.45 17.64 -15.11
C VAL A 183 36.76 16.36 -15.57
N ASN A 184 37.51 15.54 -16.29
CA ASN A 184 37.03 14.21 -16.73
C ASN A 184 37.11 13.21 -15.55
N PHE A 185 36.05 13.13 -14.80
CA PHE A 185 35.95 12.15 -13.70
C PHE A 185 35.71 10.71 -14.20
N GLY A 186 35.49 10.50 -15.49
CA GLY A 186 35.06 9.22 -16.05
C GLY A 186 36.12 8.13 -16.08
N SER A 187 37.40 8.49 -16.20
CA SER A 187 38.49 7.51 -16.36
C SER A 187 39.02 6.96 -15.02
N LYS A 188 39.00 7.78 -13.98
CA LYS A 188 39.58 7.41 -12.68
C LYS A 188 38.72 6.50 -11.82
N TRP A 189 37.41 6.47 -12.07
CA TRP A 189 36.48 5.61 -11.34
C TRP A 189 36.33 4.21 -11.96
N ALA A 190 36.65 4.07 -13.25
CA ALA A 190 36.65 2.78 -13.91
C ALA A 190 37.83 1.88 -13.43
N GLU A 191 38.97 2.50 -13.03
CA GLU A 191 40.12 1.77 -12.48
C GLU A 191 39.90 1.29 -11.05
N ILE A 192 39.17 2.05 -10.22
CA ILE A 192 38.91 1.67 -8.82
C ILE A 192 37.90 0.50 -8.71
N SER A 193 36.98 0.39 -9.67
CA SER A 193 36.00 -0.71 -9.67
C SER A 193 36.54 -2.04 -10.24
N ALA A 194 37.72 -2.02 -10.85
CA ALA A 194 38.37 -3.22 -11.37
C ALA A 194 39.30 -3.92 -10.35
N ASP A 195 39.70 -3.19 -9.29
CA ASP A 195 40.66 -3.70 -8.28
C ASP A 195 40.00 -4.40 -7.07
N ASP A 196 38.67 -4.26 -6.90
CA ASP A 196 37.90 -4.90 -5.81
C ASP A 196 37.35 -6.30 -6.18
N GLY A 197 37.76 -6.87 -7.31
CA GLY A 197 37.25 -8.15 -7.85
C GLY A 197 38.17 -9.36 -7.65
N GLU A 198 39.39 -9.19 -7.07
CA GLU A 198 40.31 -10.31 -6.78
C GLU A 198 40.81 -10.23 -5.34
N ASN A 199 40.03 -10.79 -4.40
CA ASN A 199 40.53 -11.49 -3.18
C ASN A 199 39.35 -12.18 -2.49
#